data_1268868ea137dabb37ccf587a914f818
#
_entry.id   1268868ea137dabb37ccf587a914f818
#
_cell.length_a   1.000
_cell.length_b   1.000
_cell.length_c   1.000
_cell.angle_alpha   90.00
_cell.angle_beta   90.00
_cell.angle_gamma   90.00
#
_symmetry.space_group_name_H-M   'P 1'
#
loop_
_entity.id
_entity.type
_entity.pdbx_description
1 polymer ?
#
loop_
_entity_poly.entity_id
_entity_poly.type
_entity_poly.pdbx_seq_one_letter_code
_entity_poly.pdbx_strand_id
1 'polypeptide(L)'
;MTISDQDILFLGDCVREAARAEIMPRFRNLGADDVSEKTSATDLVTQADLLAEHRITAALKERFPSALIVGEEAYDADRSVVPALADAELAFVIDPVDGTFNFAAGLPVFGTILAVTVRGETVAGIIHDPVLGDTVTAIKGAGAFLTRQDGQSTKLKVAEPASLNQMVGGISWGHMEDPDRSRISANMAKIKMTFAFNCSAHEYWMVASGKLHFIGHAKLMPWDHLAGVLAHQEAGGHTAKFDGTPYRPGETTGGIISAPDKDSWQLIRREIIGN
;
A
#
# COMPACT_ATOMS: atom_id res chain seq x y z
N MET A 1 -21.48 10.57 -0.38
CA MET A 1 -20.93 11.11 -1.66
C MET A 1 -20.45 9.94 -2.49
N THR A 2 -20.69 9.90 -3.80
CA THR A 2 -20.25 8.79 -4.67
C THR A 2 -19.10 9.31 -5.52
N ILE A 3 -17.98 8.59 -5.57
CA ILE A 3 -16.85 8.90 -6.45
C ILE A 3 -17.20 8.46 -7.86
N SER A 4 -17.10 9.36 -8.82
CA SER A 4 -17.40 9.11 -10.23
C SER A 4 -16.15 8.60 -10.99
N ASP A 5 -16.39 8.04 -12.20
CA ASP A 5 -15.26 7.63 -13.07
C ASP A 5 -14.36 8.81 -13.43
N GLN A 6 -14.92 10.02 -13.58
CA GLN A 6 -14.14 11.23 -13.80
C GLN A 6 -13.27 11.60 -12.60
N ASP A 7 -13.72 11.32 -11.38
CA ASP A 7 -12.92 11.51 -10.17
C ASP A 7 -11.77 10.52 -10.13
N ILE A 8 -12.00 9.25 -10.49
CA ILE A 8 -10.94 8.25 -10.57
C ILE A 8 -9.85 8.64 -11.58
N LEU A 9 -10.26 9.12 -12.76
CA LEU A 9 -9.30 9.63 -13.76
C LEU A 9 -8.49 10.81 -13.22
N PHE A 10 -9.17 11.78 -12.59
CA PHE A 10 -8.51 12.93 -11.96
C PHE A 10 -7.51 12.49 -10.88
N LEU A 11 -7.88 11.55 -10.00
CA LEU A 11 -6.99 11.04 -8.96
C LEU A 11 -5.76 10.34 -9.55
N GLY A 12 -5.94 9.56 -10.60
CA GLY A 12 -4.84 8.95 -11.34
C GLY A 12 -3.89 9.98 -11.96
N ASP A 13 -4.45 11.07 -12.52
CA ASP A 13 -3.65 12.18 -13.07
C ASP A 13 -2.88 12.92 -11.97
N CYS A 14 -3.51 13.18 -10.81
CA CYS A 14 -2.85 13.81 -9.67
C CYS A 14 -1.61 13.03 -9.22
N VAL A 15 -1.73 11.71 -9.08
CA VAL A 15 -0.64 10.83 -8.66
C VAL A 15 0.48 10.82 -9.71
N ARG A 16 0.15 10.63 -10.99
CA ARG A 16 1.12 10.63 -12.10
C ARG A 16 1.86 11.96 -12.22
N GLU A 17 1.13 13.07 -12.11
CA GLU A 17 1.73 14.40 -12.21
C GLU A 17 2.66 14.71 -11.05
N ALA A 18 2.30 14.32 -9.81
CA ALA A 18 3.17 14.45 -8.65
C ALA A 18 4.43 13.61 -8.81
N ALA A 19 4.29 12.36 -9.27
CA ALA A 19 5.42 11.49 -9.55
C ALA A 19 6.37 12.08 -10.58
N ARG A 20 5.83 12.57 -11.69
CA ARG A 20 6.61 13.19 -12.78
C ARG A 20 7.31 14.48 -12.36
N ALA A 21 6.63 15.34 -11.58
CA ALA A 21 7.14 16.67 -11.25
C ALA A 21 8.06 16.67 -10.02
N GLU A 22 7.79 15.83 -9.01
CA GLU A 22 8.46 15.93 -7.73
C GLU A 22 9.32 14.70 -7.40
N ILE A 23 8.91 13.48 -7.81
CA ILE A 23 9.60 12.26 -7.44
C ILE A 23 10.73 11.93 -8.43
N MET A 24 10.38 11.74 -9.69
CA MET A 24 11.35 11.26 -10.70
C MET A 24 12.54 12.18 -10.92
N PRO A 25 12.43 13.53 -10.89
CA PRO A 25 13.60 14.40 -11.00
C PRO A 25 14.61 14.25 -9.85
N ARG A 26 14.16 13.76 -8.68
CA ARG A 26 14.97 13.55 -7.48
C ARG A 26 15.50 12.13 -7.33
N PHE A 27 14.92 11.18 -8.07
CA PHE A 27 15.39 9.79 -8.04
C PHE A 27 16.84 9.70 -8.51
N ARG A 28 17.72 9.13 -7.66
CA ARG A 28 19.18 9.05 -7.87
C ARG A 28 19.88 10.40 -8.04
N ASN A 29 19.24 11.45 -7.57
CA ASN A 29 19.74 12.83 -7.65
C ASN A 29 19.50 13.59 -6.33
N LEU A 30 19.52 12.86 -5.19
CA LEU A 30 19.37 13.44 -3.86
C LEU A 30 20.70 14.01 -3.38
N GLY A 31 20.66 15.25 -2.87
CA GLY A 31 21.76 15.85 -2.11
C GLY A 31 21.78 15.34 -0.65
N ALA A 32 22.84 15.66 0.08
CA ALA A 32 22.97 15.25 1.48
C ALA A 32 21.84 15.81 2.38
N ASP A 33 21.33 16.99 2.04
CA ASP A 33 20.27 17.68 2.81
C ASP A 33 18.86 17.28 2.37
N ASP A 34 18.71 16.45 1.34
CA ASP A 34 17.42 16.03 0.80
C ASP A 34 16.84 14.80 1.52
N VAL A 35 17.60 14.17 2.40
CA VAL A 35 17.21 12.95 3.14
C VAL A 35 17.30 13.20 4.64
N SER A 36 16.26 12.87 5.37
CA SER A 36 16.23 12.93 6.84
C SER A 36 15.72 11.63 7.43
N GLU A 37 16.20 11.27 8.62
CA GLU A 37 15.67 10.13 9.39
C GLU A 37 14.45 10.60 10.21
N LYS A 38 13.35 9.81 10.18
CA LYS A 38 12.18 10.01 11.04
C LYS A 38 12.40 9.37 12.41
N THR A 39 12.44 8.04 12.46
CA THR A 39 12.56 7.28 13.71
C THR A 39 13.78 6.35 13.74
N SER A 40 14.32 6.00 12.59
CA SER A 40 15.48 5.11 12.46
C SER A 40 16.16 5.28 11.10
N ALA A 41 17.36 4.70 10.95
CA ALA A 41 18.14 4.71 9.70
C ALA A 41 17.41 4.07 8.49
N THR A 42 16.32 3.36 8.71
CA THR A 42 15.48 2.77 7.65
C THR A 42 14.10 3.41 7.53
N ASP A 43 13.79 4.37 8.39
CA ASP A 43 12.56 5.16 8.38
C ASP A 43 12.93 6.59 7.96
N LEU A 44 12.90 6.82 6.66
CA LEU A 44 13.42 8.01 6.01
C LEU A 44 12.28 8.88 5.45
N VAL A 45 12.57 10.16 5.29
CA VAL A 45 11.80 11.10 4.48
C VAL A 45 12.72 11.85 3.54
N THR A 46 12.27 12.12 2.33
CA THR A 46 13.01 12.94 1.38
C THR A 46 12.22 14.17 0.94
N GLN A 47 12.89 15.10 0.26
CA GLN A 47 12.20 16.23 -0.35
C GLN A 47 11.19 15.80 -1.42
N ALA A 48 11.35 14.61 -2.00
CA ALA A 48 10.38 14.07 -2.95
C ALA A 48 9.05 13.75 -2.27
N ASP A 49 9.09 13.14 -1.07
CA ASP A 49 7.91 12.81 -0.26
C ASP A 49 7.11 14.07 0.07
N LEU A 50 7.75 15.07 0.67
CA LEU A 50 7.13 16.32 1.11
C LEU A 50 6.49 17.09 -0.04
N LEU A 51 7.19 17.22 -1.17
CA LEU A 51 6.72 18.01 -2.32
C LEU A 51 5.62 17.26 -3.08
N ALA A 52 5.71 15.94 -3.21
CA ALA A 52 4.67 15.14 -3.85
C ALA A 52 3.38 15.13 -3.02
N GLU A 53 3.47 14.95 -1.68
CA GLU A 53 2.29 15.04 -0.80
C GLU A 53 1.65 16.42 -0.86
N HIS A 54 2.43 17.49 -0.80
CA HIS A 54 1.92 18.85 -0.92
C HIS A 54 1.17 19.08 -2.25
N ARG A 55 1.73 18.63 -3.38
CA ARG A 55 1.12 18.76 -4.70
C ARG A 55 -0.20 18.00 -4.80
N ILE A 56 -0.25 16.73 -4.38
CA ILE A 56 -1.46 15.91 -4.39
C ILE A 56 -2.52 16.54 -3.48
N THR A 57 -2.14 16.91 -2.26
CA THR A 57 -3.02 17.55 -1.28
C THR A 57 -3.64 18.84 -1.81
N ALA A 58 -2.86 19.70 -2.48
CA ALA A 58 -3.36 20.94 -3.05
C ALA A 58 -4.43 20.67 -4.13
N ALA A 59 -4.17 19.74 -5.06
CA ALA A 59 -5.12 19.37 -6.12
C ALA A 59 -6.41 18.75 -5.54
N LEU A 60 -6.29 17.90 -4.50
CA LEU A 60 -7.43 17.31 -3.82
C LEU A 60 -8.28 18.36 -3.08
N LYS A 61 -7.65 19.31 -2.38
CA LYS A 61 -8.36 20.39 -1.69
C LYS A 61 -9.12 21.31 -2.63
N GLU A 62 -8.57 21.57 -3.82
CA GLU A 62 -9.23 22.37 -4.85
C GLU A 62 -10.51 21.69 -5.33
N ARG A 63 -10.45 20.38 -5.64
CA ARG A 63 -11.59 19.63 -6.18
C ARG A 63 -12.57 19.15 -5.10
N PHE A 64 -12.08 18.80 -3.92
CA PHE A 64 -12.84 18.23 -2.81
C PHE A 64 -12.61 19.02 -1.51
N PRO A 65 -13.04 20.28 -1.41
CA PRO A 65 -12.67 21.17 -0.31
C PRO A 65 -13.15 20.71 1.08
N SER A 66 -14.15 19.85 1.16
CA SER A 66 -14.70 19.30 2.41
C SER A 66 -14.14 17.92 2.79
N ALA A 67 -13.27 17.32 1.96
CA ALA A 67 -12.73 16.02 2.25
C ALA A 67 -11.64 16.07 3.32
N LEU A 68 -11.56 15.04 4.16
CA LEU A 68 -10.40 14.80 5.00
C LEU A 68 -9.25 14.32 4.12
N ILE A 69 -8.05 14.88 4.30
CA ILE A 69 -6.85 14.40 3.62
C ILE A 69 -5.87 13.95 4.68
N VAL A 70 -5.42 12.71 4.56
CA VAL A 70 -4.46 12.07 5.46
C VAL A 70 -3.25 11.67 4.63
N GLY A 71 -2.14 12.37 4.81
CA GLY A 71 -0.86 12.05 4.20
C GLY A 71 0.09 11.44 5.23
N GLU A 72 1.02 10.62 4.78
CA GLU A 72 2.05 10.04 5.63
C GLU A 72 2.88 11.12 6.30
N GLU A 73 3.30 12.14 5.53
CA GLU A 73 4.21 13.18 6.03
C GLU A 73 3.51 14.18 6.95
N ALA A 74 2.24 14.47 6.68
CA ALA A 74 1.42 15.34 7.53
C ALA A 74 0.99 14.66 8.85
N TYR A 75 1.00 13.33 8.92
CA TYR A 75 0.57 12.57 10.11
C TYR A 75 1.40 12.87 11.36
N ASP A 76 2.70 13.11 11.21
CA ASP A 76 3.55 13.43 12.37
C ASP A 76 3.18 14.77 13.03
N ALA A 77 2.59 15.70 12.27
CA ALA A 77 2.10 16.96 12.80
C ALA A 77 0.74 16.83 13.50
N ASP A 78 -0.13 15.92 13.03
CA ASP A 78 -1.45 15.68 13.63
C ASP A 78 -1.86 14.20 13.52
N ARG A 79 -1.61 13.44 14.59
CA ARG A 79 -1.95 12.00 14.66
C ARG A 79 -3.45 11.73 14.81
N SER A 80 -4.28 12.73 15.08
CA SER A 80 -5.73 12.56 15.23
C SER A 80 -6.45 12.30 13.90
N VAL A 81 -5.82 12.59 12.77
CA VAL A 81 -6.39 12.41 11.43
C VAL A 81 -6.63 10.95 11.08
N VAL A 82 -5.82 10.02 11.59
CA VAL A 82 -5.98 8.58 11.28
C VAL A 82 -7.24 7.98 11.93
N PRO A 83 -7.49 8.14 13.23
CA PRO A 83 -8.77 7.72 13.82
C PRO A 83 -9.98 8.37 13.18
N ALA A 84 -9.88 9.62 12.71
CA ALA A 84 -10.97 10.34 12.05
C ALA A 84 -11.41 9.71 10.70
N LEU A 85 -10.58 8.86 10.10
CA LEU A 85 -10.92 8.11 8.89
C LEU A 85 -12.15 7.20 9.07
N ALA A 86 -12.39 6.71 10.28
CA ALA A 86 -13.51 5.81 10.57
C ALA A 86 -14.89 6.47 10.32
N ASP A 87 -15.00 7.79 10.56
CA ASP A 87 -16.27 8.52 10.50
C ASP A 87 -16.32 9.57 9.38
N ALA A 88 -15.21 9.77 8.64
CA ALA A 88 -15.15 10.77 7.58
C ALA A 88 -16.12 10.45 6.44
N GLU A 89 -16.96 11.44 6.06
CA GLU A 89 -17.87 11.30 4.90
C GLU A 89 -17.11 11.03 3.60
N LEU A 90 -15.95 11.64 3.41
CA LEU A 90 -15.02 11.41 2.31
C LEU A 90 -13.61 11.69 2.83
N ALA A 91 -12.70 10.77 2.62
CA ALA A 91 -11.29 11.02 2.87
C ALA A 91 -10.40 10.47 1.75
N PHE A 92 -9.24 11.10 1.60
CA PHE A 92 -8.13 10.67 0.75
C PHE A 92 -6.94 10.35 1.65
N VAL A 93 -6.33 9.19 1.41
CA VAL A 93 -5.17 8.72 2.17
C VAL A 93 -4.02 8.55 1.21
N ILE A 94 -2.88 9.19 1.48
CA ILE A 94 -1.77 9.35 0.57
C ILE A 94 -0.48 8.83 1.19
N ASP A 95 0.23 7.98 0.44
CA ASP A 95 1.65 7.75 0.58
C ASP A 95 2.34 8.31 -0.66
N PRO A 96 3.09 9.40 -0.54
CA PRO A 96 3.71 10.04 -1.69
C PRO A 96 4.83 9.20 -2.31
N VAL A 97 5.67 8.55 -1.48
CA VAL A 97 6.81 7.71 -1.93
C VAL A 97 6.92 6.49 -1.03
N ASP A 98 5.97 5.55 -1.16
CA ASP A 98 6.11 4.25 -0.50
C ASP A 98 7.40 3.55 -0.93
N GLY A 99 8.17 3.11 0.05
CA GLY A 99 9.50 2.59 -0.19
C GLY A 99 10.59 3.68 -0.20
N THR A 100 10.48 4.71 0.63
CA THR A 100 11.44 5.81 0.75
C THR A 100 12.88 5.35 0.95
N PHE A 101 13.11 4.27 1.71
CA PHE A 101 14.43 3.67 1.85
C PHE A 101 15.01 3.20 0.51
N ASN A 102 14.21 2.52 -0.31
CA ASN A 102 14.62 2.06 -1.64
C ASN A 102 14.90 3.26 -2.56
N PHE A 103 14.01 4.27 -2.51
CA PHE A 103 14.18 5.50 -3.27
C PHE A 103 15.50 6.21 -2.92
N ALA A 104 15.77 6.41 -1.64
CA ALA A 104 17.01 7.03 -1.14
C ALA A 104 18.26 6.21 -1.49
N ALA A 105 18.15 4.87 -1.47
CA ALA A 105 19.22 3.96 -1.88
C ALA A 105 19.42 3.88 -3.41
N GLY A 106 18.56 4.53 -4.21
CA GLY A 106 18.61 4.49 -5.67
C GLY A 106 18.09 3.20 -6.29
N LEU A 107 17.30 2.41 -5.54
CA LEU A 107 16.63 1.21 -6.03
C LEU A 107 15.28 1.58 -6.67
N PRO A 108 14.97 1.09 -7.90
CA PRO A 108 13.73 1.42 -8.61
C PRO A 108 12.54 0.57 -8.11
N VAL A 109 12.33 0.53 -6.78
CA VAL A 109 11.26 -0.22 -6.11
C VAL A 109 10.62 0.71 -5.09
N PHE A 110 9.81 1.62 -5.59
CA PHE A 110 9.01 2.59 -4.82
C PHE A 110 7.75 2.93 -5.61
N GLY A 111 6.73 3.43 -4.94
CA GLY A 111 5.46 3.75 -5.56
C GLY A 111 4.78 4.94 -4.89
N THR A 112 3.74 5.47 -5.53
CA THR A 112 2.83 6.45 -4.93
C THR A 112 1.48 5.78 -4.73
N ILE A 113 0.94 5.86 -3.52
CA ILE A 113 -0.32 5.22 -3.14
C ILE A 113 -1.36 6.30 -2.82
N LEU A 114 -2.57 6.13 -3.32
CA LEU A 114 -3.73 6.94 -2.97
C LEU A 114 -4.95 6.05 -2.75
N ALA A 115 -5.55 6.13 -1.56
CA ALA A 115 -6.82 5.48 -1.27
C ALA A 115 -7.93 6.52 -1.07
N VAL A 116 -9.14 6.14 -1.44
CA VAL A 116 -10.35 6.90 -1.19
C VAL A 116 -11.24 6.14 -0.23
N THR A 117 -11.65 6.79 0.85
CA THR A 117 -12.60 6.23 1.81
C THR A 117 -13.87 7.06 1.88
N VAL A 118 -15.00 6.40 2.01
CA VAL A 118 -16.31 7.02 2.21
C VAL A 118 -16.96 6.36 3.42
N ARG A 119 -17.24 7.13 4.46
CA ARG A 119 -17.87 6.65 5.71
C ARG A 119 -17.17 5.44 6.30
N GLY A 120 -15.86 5.51 6.42
CA GLY A 120 -15.04 4.44 6.99
C GLY A 120 -14.90 3.20 6.11
N GLU A 121 -15.19 3.29 4.81
CA GLU A 121 -15.04 2.19 3.86
C GLU A 121 -14.14 2.60 2.69
N THR A 122 -13.14 1.79 2.34
CA THR A 122 -12.30 2.02 1.16
C THR A 122 -13.09 1.71 -0.10
N VAL A 123 -13.27 2.72 -0.97
CA VAL A 123 -14.09 2.61 -2.19
C VAL A 123 -13.27 2.67 -3.47
N ALA A 124 -12.07 3.27 -3.43
CA ALA A 124 -11.13 3.26 -4.55
C ALA A 124 -9.69 3.25 -4.04
N GLY A 125 -8.79 2.71 -4.85
CA GLY A 125 -7.36 2.67 -4.59
C GLY A 125 -6.57 2.83 -5.89
N ILE A 126 -5.49 3.60 -5.82
CA ILE A 126 -4.55 3.84 -6.91
C ILE A 126 -3.16 3.57 -6.38
N ILE A 127 -2.40 2.75 -7.09
CA ILE A 127 -0.99 2.47 -6.84
C ILE A 127 -0.24 2.75 -8.14
N HIS A 128 0.65 3.72 -8.12
CA HIS A 128 1.42 4.13 -9.28
C HIS A 128 2.90 3.79 -9.11
N ASP A 129 3.48 3.17 -10.13
CA ASP A 129 4.92 2.99 -10.25
C ASP A 129 5.51 4.14 -11.09
N PRO A 130 6.23 5.08 -10.48
CA PRO A 130 6.80 6.22 -11.19
C PRO A 130 7.87 5.82 -12.22
N VAL A 131 8.55 4.69 -12.01
CA VAL A 131 9.66 4.23 -12.87
C VAL A 131 9.15 3.62 -14.16
N LEU A 132 8.11 2.77 -14.07
CA LEU A 132 7.50 2.12 -15.22
C LEU A 132 6.38 2.96 -15.86
N GLY A 133 5.82 3.93 -15.13
CA GLY A 133 4.64 4.69 -15.54
C GLY A 133 3.34 3.88 -15.49
N ASP A 134 3.37 2.70 -14.88
CA ASP A 134 2.24 1.79 -14.75
C ASP A 134 1.39 2.14 -13.52
N THR A 135 0.09 1.83 -13.58
CA THR A 135 -0.84 2.16 -12.48
C THR A 135 -1.80 1.00 -12.22
N VAL A 136 -1.88 0.56 -10.97
CA VAL A 136 -2.98 -0.30 -10.51
C VAL A 136 -4.10 0.59 -10.00
N THR A 137 -5.32 0.37 -10.51
CA THR A 137 -6.54 1.04 -10.06
C THR A 137 -7.54 -0.01 -9.63
N ALA A 138 -8.09 0.15 -8.43
CA ALA A 138 -9.15 -0.70 -7.90
C ALA A 138 -10.35 0.16 -7.52
N ILE A 139 -11.55 -0.31 -7.87
CA ILE A 139 -12.81 0.33 -7.51
C ILE A 139 -13.68 -0.75 -6.90
N LYS A 140 -14.22 -0.49 -5.72
CA LYS A 140 -15.07 -1.45 -5.00
C LYS A 140 -16.22 -1.93 -5.85
N GLY A 141 -16.32 -3.25 -6.05
CA GLY A 141 -17.34 -3.92 -6.87
C GLY A 141 -17.11 -3.86 -8.38
N ALA A 142 -16.02 -3.19 -8.86
CA ALA A 142 -15.73 -3.08 -10.29
C ALA A 142 -14.48 -3.87 -10.71
N GLY A 143 -13.67 -4.30 -9.74
CA GLY A 143 -12.44 -5.05 -9.98
C GLY A 143 -11.19 -4.20 -9.85
N ALA A 144 -10.03 -4.85 -9.98
CA ALA A 144 -8.73 -4.21 -10.01
C ALA A 144 -8.10 -4.38 -11.41
N PHE A 145 -7.42 -3.33 -11.87
CA PHE A 145 -6.85 -3.26 -13.22
C PHE A 145 -5.44 -2.69 -13.16
N LEU A 146 -4.52 -3.28 -13.92
CA LEU A 146 -3.21 -2.73 -14.21
C LEU A 146 -3.27 -2.02 -15.55
N THR A 147 -3.05 -0.71 -15.56
CA THR A 147 -2.91 0.10 -16.78
C THR A 147 -1.45 0.46 -16.96
N ARG A 148 -0.87 0.05 -18.07
CA ARG A 148 0.52 0.33 -18.45
C ARG A 148 0.68 1.75 -18.98
N GLN A 149 1.91 2.23 -19.04
CA GLN A 149 2.24 3.54 -19.59
C GLN A 149 1.73 3.74 -21.03
N ASP A 150 1.66 2.67 -21.84
CA ASP A 150 1.13 2.69 -23.20
C ASP A 150 -0.41 2.70 -23.30
N GLY A 151 -1.09 2.67 -22.15
CA GLY A 151 -2.55 2.66 -22.04
C GLY A 151 -3.19 1.27 -22.10
N GLN A 152 -2.41 0.19 -22.27
CA GLN A 152 -2.96 -1.16 -22.19
C GLN A 152 -3.43 -1.45 -20.75
N SER A 153 -4.70 -1.88 -20.61
CA SER A 153 -5.29 -2.22 -19.32
C SER A 153 -5.59 -3.71 -19.24
N THR A 154 -5.22 -4.33 -18.11
CA THR A 154 -5.43 -5.76 -17.85
C THR A 154 -6.11 -5.92 -16.50
N LYS A 155 -7.21 -6.68 -16.46
CA LYS A 155 -7.86 -7.03 -15.20
C LYS A 155 -6.94 -7.94 -14.37
N LEU A 156 -6.75 -7.59 -13.11
CA LEU A 156 -5.92 -8.37 -12.18
C LEU A 156 -6.69 -9.60 -11.67
N LYS A 157 -5.92 -10.63 -11.36
CA LYS A 157 -6.38 -11.85 -10.69
C LYS A 157 -5.28 -12.35 -9.78
N VAL A 158 -5.64 -12.69 -8.54
CA VAL A 158 -4.73 -13.30 -7.56
C VAL A 158 -4.24 -14.67 -8.02
N ALA A 159 -3.18 -15.20 -7.38
CA ALA A 159 -2.66 -16.54 -7.65
C ALA A 159 -3.70 -17.62 -7.32
N GLU A 160 -3.59 -18.76 -7.98
CA GLU A 160 -4.34 -19.95 -7.58
C GLU A 160 -3.82 -20.46 -6.22
N PRO A 161 -4.69 -21.02 -5.36
CA PRO A 161 -4.28 -21.61 -4.10
C PRO A 161 -3.21 -22.71 -4.29
N ALA A 162 -2.28 -22.79 -3.34
CA ALA A 162 -1.18 -23.77 -3.38
C ALA A 162 -0.92 -24.35 -1.99
N SER A 163 -0.23 -25.49 -1.94
CA SER A 163 0.29 -26.01 -0.66
C SER A 163 1.39 -25.09 -0.13
N LEU A 164 1.56 -24.99 1.19
CA LEU A 164 2.45 -24.04 1.84
C LEU A 164 3.88 -24.08 1.26
N ASN A 165 4.43 -25.28 1.06
CA ASN A 165 5.77 -25.46 0.50
C ASN A 165 5.90 -25.15 -1.00
N GLN A 166 4.82 -24.77 -1.66
CA GLN A 166 4.81 -24.24 -3.03
C GLN A 166 4.51 -22.75 -3.08
N MET A 167 4.09 -22.16 -1.96
CA MET A 167 3.78 -20.73 -1.89
C MET A 167 5.04 -19.87 -2.00
N VAL A 168 4.87 -18.74 -2.64
CA VAL A 168 5.86 -17.66 -2.73
C VAL A 168 5.22 -16.42 -2.10
N GLY A 169 5.91 -15.76 -1.16
CA GLY A 169 5.35 -14.61 -0.47
C GLY A 169 6.25 -14.09 0.64
N GLY A 170 5.74 -13.20 1.48
CA GLY A 170 6.52 -12.61 2.56
C GLY A 170 5.65 -12.10 3.71
N ILE A 171 6.25 -12.02 4.89
CA ILE A 171 5.71 -11.33 6.07
C ILE A 171 6.75 -10.31 6.54
N SER A 172 6.34 -9.07 6.77
CA SER A 172 7.20 -8.00 7.31
C SER A 172 7.48 -8.20 8.81
N TRP A 173 8.14 -9.32 9.14
CA TRP A 173 8.45 -9.70 10.54
C TRP A 173 9.49 -8.79 11.19
N GLY A 174 10.24 -8.00 10.43
CA GLY A 174 11.24 -7.06 10.94
C GLY A 174 10.68 -6.00 11.90
N HIS A 175 9.39 -5.68 11.77
CA HIS A 175 8.67 -4.74 12.64
C HIS A 175 8.07 -5.39 13.88
N MET A 176 8.29 -6.69 14.10
CA MET A 176 7.81 -7.42 15.26
C MET A 176 8.90 -7.53 16.33
N GLU A 177 8.47 -7.70 17.58
CA GLU A 177 9.34 -8.02 18.70
C GLU A 177 9.36 -9.52 18.99
N ASP A 178 10.37 -10.00 19.74
CA ASP A 178 10.40 -11.38 20.20
C ASP A 178 9.32 -11.61 21.29
N PRO A 179 8.71 -12.82 21.32
CA PRO A 179 9.10 -14.01 20.57
C PRO A 179 8.53 -14.14 19.15
N ASP A 180 7.62 -13.24 18.74
CA ASP A 180 6.92 -13.36 17.47
C ASP A 180 7.86 -13.20 16.27
N ARG A 181 8.79 -12.26 16.34
CA ARG A 181 9.81 -12.04 15.32
C ARG A 181 10.60 -13.31 14.99
N SER A 182 11.17 -13.94 16.02
CA SER A 182 11.97 -15.15 15.86
C SER A 182 11.12 -16.34 15.37
N ARG A 183 9.90 -16.49 15.90
CA ARG A 183 9.00 -17.56 15.48
C ARG A 183 8.56 -17.44 14.04
N ILE A 184 8.11 -16.26 13.61
CA ILE A 184 7.62 -16.03 12.25
C ILE A 184 8.75 -16.13 11.25
N SER A 185 9.92 -15.53 11.52
CA SER A 185 11.09 -15.63 10.64
C SER A 185 11.51 -17.10 10.43
N ALA A 186 11.52 -17.91 11.48
CA ALA A 186 11.81 -19.35 11.37
C ALA A 186 10.74 -20.10 10.58
N ASN A 187 9.45 -19.77 10.77
CA ASN A 187 8.34 -20.39 10.05
C ASN A 187 8.35 -20.04 8.54
N MET A 188 8.92 -18.90 8.14
CA MET A 188 9.07 -18.56 6.72
C MET A 188 9.89 -19.58 5.93
N ALA A 189 10.73 -20.39 6.58
CA ALA A 189 11.43 -21.49 5.93
C ALA A 189 10.51 -22.63 5.42
N LYS A 190 9.22 -22.66 5.83
CA LYS A 190 8.24 -23.65 5.38
C LYS A 190 7.71 -23.39 3.96
N ILE A 191 7.87 -22.18 3.43
CA ILE A 191 7.41 -21.81 2.09
C ILE A 191 8.50 -22.03 1.04
N LYS A 192 8.12 -21.99 -0.24
CA LYS A 192 9.03 -22.21 -1.36
C LYS A 192 10.07 -21.10 -1.51
N MET A 193 9.65 -19.83 -1.37
CA MET A 193 10.51 -18.67 -1.57
C MET A 193 9.95 -17.45 -0.85
N THR A 194 10.81 -16.71 -0.17
CA THR A 194 10.46 -15.45 0.49
C THR A 194 10.79 -14.26 -0.40
N PHE A 195 9.91 -13.24 -0.36
CA PHE A 195 10.16 -11.92 -0.93
C PHE A 195 9.94 -10.85 0.13
N ALA A 196 10.74 -9.80 0.09
CA ALA A 196 10.57 -8.57 0.84
C ALA A 196 11.03 -7.41 -0.05
N PHE A 197 10.12 -6.56 -0.43
CA PHE A 197 10.41 -5.39 -1.27
C PHE A 197 10.65 -4.13 -0.44
N ASN A 198 10.22 -4.11 0.83
CA ASN A 198 10.15 -2.91 1.67
C ASN A 198 9.42 -1.76 0.95
N CYS A 199 8.34 -2.12 0.29
CA CYS A 199 7.50 -1.23 -0.51
C CYS A 199 6.12 -1.88 -0.66
N SER A 200 5.13 -1.38 0.05
CA SER A 200 3.77 -1.90 0.07
C SER A 200 3.10 -1.83 -1.30
N ALA A 201 3.37 -0.77 -2.07
CA ALA A 201 2.88 -0.60 -3.44
C ALA A 201 3.23 -1.80 -4.32
N HIS A 202 4.52 -2.18 -4.35
CA HIS A 202 4.98 -3.31 -5.15
C HIS A 202 4.53 -4.66 -4.58
N GLU A 203 4.47 -4.80 -3.25
CA GLU A 203 3.99 -6.02 -2.61
C GLU A 203 2.51 -6.27 -2.93
N TYR A 204 1.65 -5.24 -2.82
CA TYR A 204 0.24 -5.36 -3.20
C TYR A 204 0.05 -5.55 -4.71
N TRP A 205 0.83 -4.86 -5.54
CA TRP A 205 0.80 -5.11 -6.97
C TRP A 205 1.11 -6.58 -7.29
N MET A 206 2.16 -7.13 -6.72
CA MET A 206 2.58 -8.51 -6.97
C MET A 206 1.54 -9.54 -6.50
N VAL A 207 0.93 -9.33 -5.32
CA VAL A 207 -0.08 -10.26 -4.80
C VAL A 207 -1.42 -10.13 -5.55
N ALA A 208 -1.84 -8.92 -5.93
CA ALA A 208 -3.06 -8.70 -6.69
C ALA A 208 -2.95 -9.18 -8.15
N SER A 209 -1.73 -9.24 -8.71
CA SER A 209 -1.47 -9.77 -10.05
C SER A 209 -1.12 -11.27 -10.07
N GLY A 210 -1.24 -11.96 -8.93
CA GLY A 210 -0.99 -13.41 -8.83
C GLY A 210 0.48 -13.81 -8.98
N LYS A 211 1.42 -12.88 -8.80
CA LYS A 211 2.86 -13.16 -8.85
C LYS A 211 3.40 -13.63 -7.50
N LEU A 212 2.77 -13.22 -6.42
CA LEU A 212 2.95 -13.75 -5.08
C LEU A 212 1.66 -14.43 -4.62
N HIS A 213 1.79 -15.45 -3.77
CA HIS A 213 0.64 -16.10 -3.15
C HIS A 213 0.16 -15.32 -1.94
N PHE A 214 1.06 -14.72 -1.18
CA PHE A 214 0.67 -13.94 -0.01
C PHE A 214 1.68 -12.87 0.36
N ILE A 215 1.19 -11.89 1.07
CA ILE A 215 1.97 -10.90 1.82
C ILE A 215 1.35 -10.72 3.20
N GLY A 216 2.15 -10.28 4.16
CA GLY A 216 1.67 -9.95 5.49
C GLY A 216 2.48 -8.84 6.14
N HIS A 217 1.78 -8.00 6.90
CA HIS A 217 2.35 -6.83 7.56
C HIS A 217 1.95 -6.80 9.03
N ALA A 218 2.91 -6.46 9.91
CA ALA A 218 2.65 -6.32 11.34
C ALA A 218 2.20 -4.91 11.71
N LYS A 219 2.82 -3.90 11.11
CA LYS A 219 2.48 -2.48 11.26
C LYS A 219 1.42 -2.14 10.21
N LEU A 220 0.36 -1.46 10.63
CA LEU A 220 -0.76 -1.10 9.76
C LEU A 220 -0.90 0.41 9.69
N MET A 221 -0.22 1.03 8.72
CA MET A 221 -0.50 2.44 8.42
C MET A 221 -1.51 2.51 7.26
N PRO A 222 -2.51 3.40 7.33
CA PRO A 222 -3.58 3.41 6.33
C PRO A 222 -3.10 3.73 4.91
N TRP A 223 -2.07 4.54 4.77
CA TRP A 223 -1.49 4.90 3.48
C TRP A 223 -0.77 3.73 2.80
N ASP A 224 -0.13 2.83 3.58
CA ASP A 224 0.53 1.62 3.07
C ASP A 224 -0.49 0.57 2.56
N HIS A 225 -1.70 0.51 3.16
CA HIS A 225 -2.52 -0.70 3.05
C HIS A 225 -3.89 -0.50 2.41
N LEU A 226 -4.59 0.64 2.59
CA LEU A 226 -5.99 0.74 2.19
C LEU A 226 -6.20 0.50 0.68
N ALA A 227 -5.39 1.13 -0.17
CA ALA A 227 -5.48 0.95 -1.62
C ALA A 227 -5.10 -0.46 -2.05
N GLY A 228 -4.03 -1.01 -1.48
CA GLY A 228 -3.52 -2.33 -1.79
C GLY A 228 -4.45 -3.46 -1.35
N VAL A 229 -5.05 -3.35 -0.16
CA VAL A 229 -6.07 -4.30 0.32
C VAL A 229 -7.26 -4.32 -0.61
N LEU A 230 -7.78 -3.16 -1.01
CA LEU A 230 -8.87 -3.10 -1.97
C LEU A 230 -8.47 -3.74 -3.31
N ALA A 231 -7.29 -3.40 -3.85
CA ALA A 231 -6.81 -3.98 -5.11
C ALA A 231 -6.72 -5.50 -5.06
N HIS A 232 -6.21 -6.05 -3.95
CA HIS A 232 -6.13 -7.49 -3.76
C HIS A 232 -7.51 -8.15 -3.64
N GLN A 233 -8.45 -7.55 -2.89
CA GLN A 233 -9.81 -8.07 -2.76
C GLN A 233 -10.57 -8.01 -4.09
N GLU A 234 -10.46 -6.92 -4.83
CA GLU A 234 -11.08 -6.74 -6.15
C GLU A 234 -10.43 -7.62 -7.24
N ALA A 235 -9.21 -8.12 -7.01
CA ALA A 235 -8.57 -9.16 -7.82
C ALA A 235 -9.02 -10.58 -7.44
N GLY A 236 -9.92 -10.74 -6.46
CA GLY A 236 -10.50 -12.00 -6.01
C GLY A 236 -9.83 -12.64 -4.81
N GLY A 237 -8.91 -11.94 -4.13
CA GLY A 237 -8.20 -12.40 -2.95
C GLY A 237 -8.96 -12.24 -1.63
N HIS A 238 -8.43 -12.82 -0.59
CA HIS A 238 -8.92 -12.71 0.79
C HIS A 238 -7.88 -12.00 1.66
N THR A 239 -8.29 -10.90 2.28
CA THR A 239 -7.47 -10.14 3.22
C THR A 239 -8.18 -10.00 4.55
N ALA A 240 -7.47 -10.33 5.65
CA ALA A 240 -7.96 -10.13 7.01
C ALA A 240 -6.79 -9.87 7.97
N LYS A 241 -7.08 -9.27 9.14
CA LYS A 241 -6.11 -9.12 10.22
C LYS A 241 -5.73 -10.47 10.82
N PHE A 242 -4.62 -10.54 11.54
CA PHE A 242 -4.15 -11.79 12.18
C PHE A 242 -5.19 -12.45 13.08
N ASP A 243 -6.12 -11.68 13.66
CA ASP A 243 -7.23 -12.20 14.45
C ASP A 243 -8.43 -12.70 13.60
N GLY A 244 -8.38 -12.52 12.29
CA GLY A 244 -9.44 -12.89 11.35
C GLY A 244 -10.50 -11.82 11.12
N THR A 245 -10.41 -10.66 11.78
CA THR A 245 -11.32 -9.55 11.56
C THR A 245 -10.94 -8.76 10.28
N PRO A 246 -11.92 -8.09 9.61
CA PRO A 246 -11.61 -7.21 8.48
C PRO A 246 -10.72 -6.04 8.91
N TYR A 247 -9.80 -5.63 8.06
CA TYR A 247 -9.07 -4.36 8.21
C TYR A 247 -9.94 -3.19 7.79
N ARG A 248 -9.94 -2.11 8.58
CA ARG A 248 -10.75 -0.91 8.35
C ARG A 248 -9.91 0.36 8.40
N PRO A 249 -10.33 1.43 7.68
CA PRO A 249 -9.74 2.76 7.83
C PRO A 249 -9.72 3.20 9.30
N GLY A 250 -8.61 3.80 9.73
CA GLY A 250 -8.40 4.22 11.12
C GLY A 250 -7.75 3.18 12.02
N GLU A 251 -7.62 1.92 11.61
CA GLU A 251 -6.91 0.89 12.37
C GLU A 251 -5.41 0.88 12.03
N THR A 252 -4.56 0.82 13.06
CA THR A 252 -3.09 0.86 12.91
C THR A 252 -2.39 -0.35 13.52
N THR A 253 -3.13 -1.29 14.07
CA THR A 253 -2.59 -2.46 14.80
C THR A 253 -3.27 -3.76 14.42
N GLY A 254 -2.66 -4.89 14.80
CA GLY A 254 -3.26 -6.23 14.68
C GLY A 254 -2.69 -7.08 13.55
N GLY A 255 -1.82 -6.50 12.71
CA GLY A 255 -1.24 -7.20 11.57
C GLY A 255 -2.28 -7.66 10.54
N ILE A 256 -1.85 -7.89 9.31
CA ILE A 256 -2.74 -8.25 8.19
C ILE A 256 -2.08 -9.31 7.31
N ILE A 257 -2.87 -10.20 6.71
CA ILE A 257 -2.44 -11.14 5.67
C ILE A 257 -3.38 -11.00 4.47
N SER A 258 -2.81 -10.88 3.28
CA SER A 258 -3.47 -11.01 2.00
C SER A 258 -3.07 -12.32 1.34
N ALA A 259 -4.03 -13.16 0.96
CA ALA A 259 -3.83 -14.50 0.42
C ALA A 259 -4.84 -14.80 -0.71
N PRO A 260 -4.62 -15.83 -1.57
CA PRO A 260 -5.50 -16.13 -2.69
C PRO A 260 -6.97 -16.32 -2.29
N ASP A 261 -7.19 -17.00 -1.16
CA ASP A 261 -8.51 -17.27 -0.62
C ASP A 261 -8.47 -17.41 0.92
N LYS A 262 -9.63 -17.63 1.51
CA LYS A 262 -9.78 -17.78 2.95
C LYS A 262 -9.05 -19.01 3.52
N ASP A 263 -9.03 -20.11 2.79
CA ASP A 263 -8.38 -21.36 3.24
C ASP A 263 -6.86 -21.19 3.23
N SER A 264 -6.31 -20.58 2.19
CA SER A 264 -4.89 -20.18 2.12
C SER A 264 -4.53 -19.21 3.24
N TRP A 265 -5.38 -18.22 3.50
CA TRP A 265 -5.21 -17.26 4.61
C TRP A 265 -5.14 -18.00 5.96
N GLN A 266 -6.08 -18.95 6.23
CA GLN A 266 -6.09 -19.74 7.45
C GLN A 266 -4.85 -20.62 7.58
N LEU A 267 -4.39 -21.20 6.47
CA LEU A 267 -3.17 -21.99 6.42
C LEU A 267 -1.94 -21.15 6.79
N ILE A 268 -1.78 -19.99 6.18
CA ILE A 268 -0.66 -19.08 6.45
C ILE A 268 -0.72 -18.59 7.90
N ARG A 269 -1.90 -18.17 8.38
CA ARG A 269 -2.09 -17.74 9.76
C ARG A 269 -1.64 -18.83 10.76
N ARG A 270 -2.11 -20.05 10.58
CA ARG A 270 -1.79 -21.18 11.47
C ARG A 270 -0.32 -21.56 11.42
N GLU A 271 0.24 -21.69 10.22
CA GLU A 271 1.59 -22.26 10.01
C GLU A 271 2.71 -21.24 10.13
N ILE A 272 2.45 -19.98 9.78
CA ILE A 272 3.47 -18.93 9.77
C ILE A 272 3.33 -18.01 10.98
N ILE A 273 2.13 -17.45 11.21
CA ILE A 273 1.92 -16.54 12.34
C ILE A 273 1.88 -17.34 13.66
N GLY A 274 1.26 -18.50 13.68
CA GLY A 274 0.99 -19.26 14.89
C GLY A 274 -0.31 -18.84 15.59
N ASN A 275 -0.67 -19.56 16.63
CA ASN A 275 -1.88 -19.29 17.45
C ASN A 275 -1.60 -18.21 18.49
#